data_35b31de935d20e7c838fcc109cb0b5bb
#
_entry.id   35b31de935d20e7c838fcc109cb0b5bb
#
_cell.length_a   1.000
_cell.length_b   1.000
_cell.length_c   1.000
_cell.angle_alpha   90.00
_cell.angle_beta   90.00
_cell.angle_gamma   90.00
#
_symmetry.space_group_name_H-M   'P 1'
#
loop_
_entity.id
_entity.type
_entity.pdbx_description
1 polymer ?
#
loop_
_entity_poly.entity_id
_entity_poly.type
_entity_poly.pdbx_seq_one_letter_code
_entity_poly.pdbx_strand_id
1 'polypeptide(L)'
;MTDASRQDDEWDPGRRRDATRPRTDRRRLSWRDFRHNYRGFISTLTLAVVAFVALDVWLLTRYQRYQKETRELRASMSDVERKRTDEVLAQNENRFKVMVELFKRQAKVDPSLHLSVSLDSSVMYLEREGALLREMPITVGPERRVGTAPDTVHIAAPRGKRTVEALLGEQDAWDVPAWVYADRGIPVGETHLAGALGPAAIRLDGGTVIYSLPSVGPLNDSSYVLPGAIRVRANDLKAIAPNLRPGVAVYFY
;
A
#
# COMPACT_ATOMS: atom_id res chain seq x y z
N MET A 1 51.86 69.95 16.83
CA MET A 1 53.12 69.29 17.21
C MET A 1 53.11 67.94 16.55
N THR A 2 53.82 67.94 15.45
CA THR A 2 54.95 67.06 15.08
C THR A 2 54.53 65.64 14.81
N ASP A 3 54.87 64.98 13.78
CA ASP A 3 55.76 65.14 12.64
C ASP A 3 55.62 63.91 11.79
N ALA A 4 55.51 64.11 10.55
CA ALA A 4 56.26 63.56 9.43
C ALA A 4 56.90 62.17 9.63
N SER A 5 56.63 61.27 8.75
CA SER A 5 57.67 60.86 7.74
C SER A 5 57.10 59.93 6.71
N ARG A 6 57.13 60.46 5.53
CA ARG A 6 57.19 59.82 4.22
C ARG A 6 58.27 58.74 4.23
N GLN A 7 58.02 57.58 3.72
CA GLN A 7 59.07 56.76 3.06
C GLN A 7 58.51 56.15 1.79
N ASP A 8 59.01 56.64 0.72
CA ASP A 8 58.85 56.13 -0.61
C ASP A 8 59.60 54.80 -0.70
N ASP A 9 58.94 53.76 -1.16
CA ASP A 9 59.54 52.52 -1.57
C ASP A 9 59.14 52.21 -3.03
N GLU A 10 59.97 52.52 -3.80
CA GLU A 10 60.61 52.04 -5.04
C GLU A 10 59.91 50.84 -5.69
N TRP A 11 59.36 51.12 -6.87
CA TRP A 11 58.73 50.14 -7.77
C TRP A 11 59.81 49.34 -8.50
N ASP A 12 59.94 48.02 -8.18
CA ASP A 12 60.86 47.09 -8.88
C ASP A 12 60.08 46.25 -9.94
N PRO A 13 60.30 46.39 -11.24
CA PRO A 13 59.60 45.70 -12.31
C PRO A 13 60.26 44.37 -12.73
N GLY A 14 60.77 43.59 -11.76
CA GLY A 14 61.67 42.48 -12.12
C GLY A 14 61.28 41.06 -11.56
N ARG A 15 60.12 40.81 -10.90
CA ARG A 15 59.79 39.44 -10.47
C ARG A 15 58.64 38.85 -11.27
N ARG A 16 58.96 38.15 -12.31
CA ARG A 16 58.11 37.14 -12.94
C ARG A 16 57.82 36.05 -11.89
N ARG A 17 56.63 36.10 -11.30
CA ARG A 17 56.13 34.98 -10.55
C ARG A 17 55.57 33.97 -11.54
N ASP A 18 56.30 32.90 -11.75
CA ASP A 18 55.79 31.68 -12.34
C ASP A 18 54.60 31.16 -11.51
N ALA A 19 53.41 31.49 -11.98
CA ALA A 19 52.19 30.88 -11.50
C ALA A 19 52.11 29.46 -12.05
N THR A 20 52.73 28.54 -11.34
CA THR A 20 52.47 27.11 -11.53
C THR A 20 50.99 26.86 -11.21
N ARG A 21 50.18 26.85 -12.26
CA ARG A 21 48.81 26.33 -12.19
C ARG A 21 48.89 24.90 -11.70
N PRO A 22 48.14 24.53 -10.62
CA PRO A 22 47.98 23.12 -10.27
C PRO A 22 47.27 22.43 -11.43
N ARG A 23 47.97 21.57 -12.13
CA ARG A 23 47.36 20.56 -13.01
C ARG A 23 46.46 19.73 -12.14
N THR A 24 45.13 19.93 -12.25
CA THR A 24 44.15 18.98 -11.79
C THR A 24 44.34 17.73 -12.63
N ASP A 25 45.14 16.83 -12.11
CA ASP A 25 45.24 15.46 -12.59
C ASP A 25 43.85 14.83 -12.37
N ARG A 26 43.01 14.92 -13.40
CA ARG A 26 41.83 14.07 -13.50
C ARG A 26 42.35 12.66 -13.72
N ARG A 27 42.77 12.01 -12.62
CA ARG A 27 42.96 10.55 -12.60
C ARG A 27 41.68 9.94 -13.14
N ARG A 28 41.70 9.54 -14.39
CA ARG A 28 40.74 8.61 -14.94
C ARG A 28 40.85 7.36 -14.07
N LEU A 29 39.94 7.22 -13.09
CA LEU A 29 39.82 6.01 -12.27
C LEU A 29 39.74 4.84 -13.26
N SER A 30 40.82 4.10 -13.40
CA SER A 30 40.85 2.91 -14.22
C SER A 30 39.89 1.91 -13.60
N TRP A 31 39.07 1.26 -14.42
CA TRP A 31 38.18 0.17 -13.99
C TRP A 31 38.92 -0.91 -13.18
N ARG A 32 40.22 -1.06 -13.40
CA ARG A 32 41.11 -1.95 -12.63
C ARG A 32 41.31 -1.47 -11.19
N ASP A 33 41.49 -0.16 -10.97
CA ASP A 33 41.71 0.40 -9.64
C ASP A 33 40.43 0.38 -8.80
N PHE A 34 39.29 0.59 -9.44
CA PHE A 34 37.98 0.42 -8.82
C PHE A 34 37.74 -1.01 -8.35
N ARG A 35 38.09 -2.01 -9.19
CA ARG A 35 37.95 -3.42 -8.88
C ARG A 35 38.89 -3.88 -7.75
N HIS A 36 40.04 -3.24 -7.58
CA HIS A 36 41.01 -3.56 -6.52
C HIS A 36 40.60 -2.93 -5.18
N ASN A 37 40.14 -1.67 -5.18
CA ASN A 37 39.78 -0.97 -3.96
C ASN A 37 38.41 -1.37 -3.38
N TYR A 38 37.50 -1.86 -4.22
CA TYR A 38 36.12 -2.21 -3.81
C TYR A 38 35.81 -3.70 -4.02
N ARG A 39 36.78 -4.56 -3.76
CA ARG A 39 36.61 -6.03 -3.91
C ARG A 39 35.40 -6.56 -3.12
N GLY A 40 35.20 -6.08 -1.88
CA GLY A 40 34.07 -6.49 -1.05
C GLY A 40 32.72 -6.03 -1.64
N PHE A 41 32.66 -4.80 -2.13
CA PHE A 41 31.43 -4.25 -2.74
C PHE A 41 31.07 -5.00 -4.05
N ILE A 42 32.07 -5.29 -4.89
CA ILE A 42 31.82 -6.02 -6.14
C ILE A 42 31.38 -7.45 -5.87
N SER A 43 31.99 -8.13 -4.87
CA SER A 43 31.56 -9.49 -4.51
C SER A 43 30.15 -9.54 -3.91
N THR A 44 29.77 -8.58 -3.06
CA THR A 44 28.40 -8.49 -2.52
C THR A 44 27.39 -8.14 -3.61
N LEU A 45 27.72 -7.25 -4.54
CA LEU A 45 26.87 -6.92 -5.67
C LEU A 45 26.65 -8.13 -6.59
N THR A 46 27.74 -8.85 -6.90
CA THR A 46 27.67 -10.07 -7.73
C THR A 46 26.82 -11.14 -7.05
N LEU A 47 27.00 -11.33 -5.73
CA LEU A 47 26.21 -12.29 -4.96
C LEU A 47 24.71 -11.89 -4.96
N ALA A 48 24.42 -10.61 -4.82
CA ALA A 48 23.05 -10.11 -4.86
C ALA A 48 22.40 -10.35 -6.24
N VAL A 49 23.11 -10.08 -7.31
CA VAL A 49 22.62 -10.35 -8.68
C VAL A 49 22.37 -11.82 -8.91
N VAL A 50 23.29 -12.69 -8.47
CA VAL A 50 23.11 -14.15 -8.58
C VAL A 50 21.92 -14.64 -7.75
N ALA A 51 21.73 -14.09 -6.55
CA ALA A 51 20.56 -14.41 -5.71
C ALA A 51 19.24 -13.95 -6.37
N PHE A 52 19.21 -12.77 -6.99
CA PHE A 52 18.05 -12.28 -7.74
C PHE A 52 17.72 -13.17 -8.94
N VAL A 53 18.72 -13.54 -9.73
CA VAL A 53 18.53 -14.45 -10.88
C VAL A 53 18.04 -15.83 -10.42
N ALA A 54 18.59 -16.35 -9.32
CA ALA A 54 18.15 -17.63 -8.74
C ALA A 54 16.69 -17.56 -8.26
N LEU A 55 16.28 -16.41 -7.66
CA LEU A 55 14.91 -16.17 -7.24
C LEU A 55 13.95 -16.12 -8.44
N ASP A 56 14.34 -15.40 -9.50
CA ASP A 56 13.54 -15.29 -10.73
C ASP A 56 13.37 -16.67 -11.42
N VAL A 57 14.43 -17.44 -11.51
CA VAL A 57 14.38 -18.82 -12.05
C VAL A 57 13.48 -19.71 -11.18
N TRP A 58 13.55 -19.57 -9.85
CA TRP A 58 12.70 -20.34 -8.94
C TRP A 58 11.22 -19.94 -9.09
N LEU A 59 10.91 -18.64 -9.19
CA LEU A 59 9.58 -18.14 -9.43
C LEU A 59 9.01 -18.60 -10.79
N LEU A 60 9.83 -18.54 -11.84
CA LEU A 60 9.47 -19.02 -13.17
C LEU A 60 9.16 -20.52 -13.18
N THR A 61 9.99 -21.33 -12.52
CA THR A 61 9.76 -22.78 -12.43
C THR A 61 8.51 -23.10 -11.62
N ARG A 62 8.24 -22.35 -10.54
CA ARG A 62 7.02 -22.48 -9.74
C ARG A 62 5.78 -22.08 -10.55
N TYR A 63 5.85 -20.96 -11.27
CA TYR A 63 4.78 -20.52 -12.18
C TYR A 63 4.47 -21.55 -13.27
N GLN A 64 5.50 -22.15 -13.87
CA GLN A 64 5.31 -23.20 -14.88
C GLN A 64 4.68 -24.47 -14.31
N ARG A 65 4.98 -24.85 -13.04
CA ARG A 65 4.31 -25.98 -12.38
C ARG A 65 2.82 -25.74 -12.21
N TYR A 66 2.41 -24.57 -11.73
CA TYR A 66 0.99 -24.23 -11.62
C TYR A 66 0.28 -24.20 -12.98
N GLN A 67 0.96 -23.74 -14.01
CA GLN A 67 0.41 -23.77 -15.39
C GLN A 67 0.24 -25.21 -15.91
N LYS A 68 1.15 -26.12 -15.56
CA LYS A 68 1.02 -27.54 -15.94
C LYS A 68 -0.13 -28.22 -15.21
N GLU A 69 -0.22 -28.03 -13.89
CA GLU A 69 -1.31 -28.60 -13.08
C GLU A 69 -2.68 -28.12 -13.56
N THR A 70 -2.81 -26.83 -13.87
CA THR A 70 -4.09 -26.30 -14.43
C THR A 70 -4.38 -26.85 -15.83
N ARG A 71 -3.36 -27.08 -16.67
CA ARG A 71 -3.55 -27.71 -17.98
C ARG A 71 -3.91 -29.19 -17.87
N GLU A 72 -3.29 -29.91 -16.96
CA GLU A 72 -3.58 -31.33 -16.70
C GLU A 72 -4.99 -31.51 -16.13
N LEU A 73 -5.41 -30.66 -15.17
CA LEU A 73 -6.78 -30.65 -14.65
C LEU A 73 -7.79 -30.34 -15.76
N ARG A 74 -7.52 -29.35 -16.60
CA ARG A 74 -8.37 -29.06 -17.77
C ARG A 74 -8.34 -30.15 -18.81
N ALA A 75 -7.23 -30.85 -18.99
CA ALA A 75 -7.11 -31.97 -19.91
C ALA A 75 -7.86 -33.24 -19.45
N SER A 76 -8.02 -33.40 -18.13
CA SER A 76 -8.77 -34.52 -17.55
C SER A 76 -10.29 -34.31 -17.52
N MET A 77 -10.76 -33.05 -17.73
CA MET A 77 -12.19 -32.73 -17.79
C MET A 77 -12.76 -33.10 -19.19
N SER A 78 -13.96 -33.64 -19.23
CA SER A 78 -14.68 -33.86 -20.49
C SER A 78 -15.01 -32.52 -21.16
N ASP A 79 -15.13 -32.48 -22.48
CA ASP A 79 -15.43 -31.24 -23.23
C ASP A 79 -16.75 -30.58 -22.78
N VAL A 80 -17.70 -31.39 -22.30
CA VAL A 80 -18.98 -30.92 -21.77
C VAL A 80 -18.79 -30.23 -20.41
N GLU A 81 -17.95 -30.79 -19.55
CA GLU A 81 -17.63 -30.19 -18.24
C GLU A 81 -16.81 -28.90 -18.36
N ARG A 82 -15.89 -28.85 -19.33
CA ARG A 82 -15.16 -27.61 -19.64
C ARG A 82 -16.07 -26.49 -20.08
N LYS A 83 -16.97 -26.77 -21.05
CA LYS A 83 -17.95 -25.77 -21.49
C LYS A 83 -18.85 -25.29 -20.35
N ARG A 84 -19.35 -26.19 -19.51
CA ARG A 84 -20.15 -25.81 -18.33
C ARG A 84 -19.37 -24.96 -17.34
N THR A 85 -18.11 -25.30 -17.08
CA THR A 85 -17.26 -24.52 -16.16
C THR A 85 -16.96 -23.14 -16.74
N ASP A 86 -16.64 -23.04 -18.01
CA ASP A 86 -16.38 -21.78 -18.69
C ASP A 86 -17.64 -20.90 -18.77
N GLU A 87 -18.82 -21.50 -19.01
CA GLU A 87 -20.11 -20.80 -18.99
C GLU A 87 -20.44 -20.26 -17.59
N VAL A 88 -20.25 -21.08 -16.53
CA VAL A 88 -20.46 -20.66 -15.13
C VAL A 88 -19.50 -19.54 -14.74
N LEU A 89 -18.24 -19.62 -15.13
CA LEU A 89 -17.26 -18.58 -14.88
C LEU A 89 -17.63 -17.27 -15.60
N ALA A 90 -17.95 -17.35 -16.89
CA ALA A 90 -18.38 -16.19 -17.68
C ALA A 90 -19.67 -15.57 -17.14
N GLN A 91 -20.64 -16.40 -16.70
CA GLN A 91 -21.86 -15.92 -16.08
C GLN A 91 -21.58 -15.21 -14.74
N ASN A 92 -20.71 -15.77 -13.91
CA ASN A 92 -20.33 -15.13 -12.64
C ASN A 92 -19.61 -13.79 -12.87
N GLU A 93 -18.65 -13.72 -13.78
CA GLU A 93 -17.98 -12.47 -14.15
C GLU A 93 -18.98 -11.40 -14.64
N ASN A 94 -19.91 -11.78 -15.49
CA ASN A 94 -20.95 -10.86 -15.96
C ASN A 94 -21.85 -10.39 -14.82
N ARG A 95 -22.26 -11.28 -13.91
CA ARG A 95 -23.04 -10.90 -12.73
C ARG A 95 -22.29 -9.91 -11.85
N PHE A 96 -20.99 -10.12 -11.62
CA PHE A 96 -20.17 -9.18 -10.86
C PHE A 96 -20.08 -7.82 -11.55
N LYS A 97 -19.84 -7.76 -12.84
CA LYS A 97 -19.79 -6.51 -13.60
C LYS A 97 -21.11 -5.74 -13.52
N VAL A 98 -22.24 -6.44 -13.71
CA VAL A 98 -23.56 -5.82 -13.61
C VAL A 98 -23.83 -5.32 -12.19
N MET A 99 -23.43 -6.07 -11.16
CA MET A 99 -23.62 -5.68 -9.77
C MET A 99 -22.78 -4.43 -9.42
N VAL A 100 -21.52 -4.39 -9.84
CA VAL A 100 -20.65 -3.22 -9.67
C VAL A 100 -21.24 -1.99 -10.34
N GLU A 101 -21.72 -2.12 -11.59
CA GLU A 101 -22.33 -1.01 -12.31
C GLU A 101 -23.66 -0.56 -11.66
N LEU A 102 -24.44 -1.51 -11.12
CA LEU A 102 -25.65 -1.19 -10.37
C LEU A 102 -25.35 -0.35 -9.13
N PHE A 103 -24.38 -0.77 -8.30
CA PHE A 103 -24.00 0.00 -7.11
C PHE A 103 -23.42 1.37 -7.45
N LYS A 104 -22.64 1.47 -8.52
CA LYS A 104 -22.13 2.73 -9.01
C LYS A 104 -23.25 3.67 -9.46
N ARG A 105 -24.25 3.16 -10.15
CA ARG A 105 -25.44 3.95 -10.51
C ARG A 105 -26.29 4.33 -9.31
N GLN A 106 -26.46 3.39 -8.37
CA GLN A 106 -27.21 3.64 -7.14
C GLN A 106 -26.55 4.73 -6.29
N ALA A 107 -25.23 4.71 -6.15
CA ALA A 107 -24.49 5.77 -5.48
C ALA A 107 -24.72 7.14 -6.14
N LYS A 108 -24.63 7.21 -7.48
CA LYS A 108 -24.86 8.48 -8.21
C LYS A 108 -26.25 9.06 -8.09
N VAL A 109 -27.26 8.23 -7.85
CA VAL A 109 -28.68 8.64 -7.76
C VAL A 109 -29.08 8.94 -6.32
N ASP A 110 -28.32 8.47 -5.32
CA ASP A 110 -28.61 8.69 -3.92
C ASP A 110 -28.44 10.19 -3.56
N PRO A 111 -29.51 10.92 -3.22
CA PRO A 111 -29.42 12.32 -2.86
C PRO A 111 -28.90 12.52 -1.43
N SER A 112 -28.90 11.48 -0.62
CA SER A 112 -28.43 11.54 0.76
C SER A 112 -26.90 11.63 0.81
N LEU A 113 -26.38 12.11 1.96
CA LEU A 113 -24.95 12.03 2.21
C LEU A 113 -24.53 10.58 2.28
N HIS A 114 -23.54 10.20 1.48
CA HIS A 114 -23.03 8.83 1.44
C HIS A 114 -21.54 8.78 1.12
N LEU A 115 -20.93 7.63 1.35
CA LEU A 115 -19.57 7.32 0.92
C LEU A 115 -19.64 6.40 -0.31
N SER A 116 -18.83 6.71 -1.31
CA SER A 116 -18.61 5.87 -2.49
C SER A 116 -17.17 5.41 -2.51
N VAL A 117 -16.93 4.11 -2.50
CA VAL A 117 -15.59 3.49 -2.43
C VAL A 117 -15.34 2.76 -3.72
N SER A 118 -14.46 3.31 -4.55
CA SER A 118 -13.97 2.65 -5.76
C SER A 118 -12.75 1.82 -5.42
N LEU A 119 -12.91 0.50 -5.38
CA LEU A 119 -11.83 -0.43 -5.06
C LEU A 119 -10.78 -0.48 -6.16
N ASP A 120 -11.20 -0.38 -7.41
CA ASP A 120 -10.32 -0.45 -8.58
C ASP A 120 -9.41 0.79 -8.69
N SER A 121 -9.96 1.98 -8.44
CA SER A 121 -9.18 3.23 -8.46
C SER A 121 -8.50 3.55 -7.13
N SER A 122 -8.79 2.78 -6.08
CA SER A 122 -8.29 3.01 -4.72
C SER A 122 -8.60 4.42 -4.19
N VAL A 123 -9.85 4.85 -4.40
CA VAL A 123 -10.33 6.18 -3.99
C VAL A 123 -11.69 6.06 -3.29
N MET A 124 -11.86 6.81 -2.22
CA MET A 124 -13.12 7.00 -1.52
C MET A 124 -13.62 8.42 -1.69
N TYR A 125 -14.90 8.56 -1.97
CA TYR A 125 -15.58 9.82 -2.17
C TYR A 125 -16.63 10.05 -1.08
N LEU A 126 -16.74 11.28 -0.59
CA LEU A 126 -17.89 11.76 0.16
C LEU A 126 -18.77 12.55 -0.80
N GLU A 127 -19.99 12.11 -0.98
CA GLU A 127 -20.92 12.64 -1.96
C GLU A 127 -22.27 13.01 -1.31
N ARG A 128 -22.93 14.03 -1.86
CA ARG A 128 -24.27 14.43 -1.46
C ARG A 128 -24.98 15.11 -2.63
N GLU A 129 -26.20 14.69 -2.92
CA GLU A 129 -27.02 15.25 -4.02
C GLU A 129 -26.29 15.24 -5.37
N GLY A 130 -25.45 14.24 -5.61
CA GLY A 130 -24.62 14.13 -6.81
C GLY A 130 -23.37 15.04 -6.82
N ALA A 131 -23.17 15.85 -5.77
CA ALA A 131 -21.98 16.69 -5.64
C ALA A 131 -20.87 15.95 -4.89
N LEU A 132 -19.66 15.99 -5.43
CA LEU A 132 -18.46 15.52 -4.78
C LEU A 132 -18.01 16.54 -3.72
N LEU A 133 -18.06 16.14 -2.45
CA LEU A 133 -17.64 16.99 -1.33
C LEU A 133 -16.16 16.78 -0.99
N ARG A 134 -15.67 15.53 -1.08
CA ARG A 134 -14.28 15.20 -0.81
C ARG A 134 -13.86 13.92 -1.52
N GLU A 135 -12.60 13.93 -1.96
CA GLU A 135 -11.91 12.79 -2.51
C GLU A 135 -10.77 12.38 -1.58
N MET A 136 -10.63 11.08 -1.33
CA MET A 136 -9.67 10.54 -0.37
C MET A 136 -8.99 9.29 -0.94
N PRO A 137 -7.67 9.27 -1.07
CA PRO A 137 -6.96 8.05 -1.45
C PRO A 137 -7.06 7.01 -0.34
N ILE A 138 -7.24 5.77 -0.73
CA ILE A 138 -7.38 4.64 0.18
C ILE A 138 -6.36 3.54 -0.13
N THR A 139 -6.17 2.64 0.82
CA THR A 139 -5.49 1.37 0.59
C THR A 139 -6.45 0.24 0.96
N VAL A 140 -6.72 -0.62 0.00
CA VAL A 140 -7.62 -1.76 0.18
C VAL A 140 -6.85 -2.92 0.80
N GLY A 141 -7.40 -3.54 1.83
CA GLY A 141 -6.83 -4.75 2.44
C GLY A 141 -6.86 -5.92 1.45
N PRO A 142 -5.80 -6.75 1.43
CA PRO A 142 -5.72 -7.87 0.51
C PRO A 142 -6.79 -8.92 0.81
N GLU A 143 -7.20 -9.63 -0.23
CA GLU A 143 -8.01 -10.82 -0.08
C GLU A 143 -7.14 -11.95 0.47
N ARG A 144 -7.56 -12.59 1.57
CA ARG A 144 -6.81 -13.65 2.24
C ARG A 144 -7.71 -14.72 2.84
N ARG A 145 -7.14 -15.92 2.93
CA ARG A 145 -7.66 -16.97 3.81
C ARG A 145 -6.94 -16.87 5.14
N VAL A 146 -7.70 -16.66 6.21
CA VAL A 146 -7.17 -16.48 7.57
C VAL A 146 -7.71 -17.57 8.49
N GLY A 147 -6.98 -17.85 9.58
CA GLY A 147 -7.29 -18.92 10.52
C GLY A 147 -6.44 -20.17 10.31
N THR A 148 -6.63 -21.15 11.18
CA THR A 148 -5.94 -22.46 11.12
C THR A 148 -6.92 -23.54 10.70
N ALA A 149 -6.46 -24.49 9.89
CA ALA A 149 -7.32 -25.62 9.48
C ALA A 149 -7.83 -26.40 10.72
N PRO A 150 -9.12 -26.79 10.80
CA PRO A 150 -10.14 -26.69 9.73
C PRO A 150 -10.87 -25.34 9.61
N ASP A 151 -10.70 -24.41 10.58
CA ASP A 151 -11.47 -23.19 10.70
C ASP A 151 -10.85 -22.02 9.92
N THR A 152 -10.71 -22.18 8.62
CA THR A 152 -10.24 -21.09 7.76
C THR A 152 -11.39 -20.28 7.21
N VAL A 153 -11.31 -18.94 7.34
CA VAL A 153 -12.26 -17.98 6.78
C VAL A 153 -11.62 -17.26 5.61
N HIS A 154 -12.36 -17.16 4.50
CA HIS A 154 -11.96 -16.36 3.35
C HIS A 154 -12.46 -14.93 3.52
N ILE A 155 -11.55 -13.98 3.60
CA ILE A 155 -11.85 -12.56 3.73
C ILE A 155 -11.53 -11.89 2.40
N ALA A 156 -12.58 -11.34 1.77
CA ALA A 156 -12.49 -10.59 0.53
C ALA A 156 -12.69 -9.09 0.77
N ALA A 157 -12.30 -8.26 -0.19
CA ALA A 157 -12.61 -6.85 -0.18
C ALA A 157 -14.14 -6.64 -0.12
N PRO A 158 -14.62 -5.66 0.67
CA PRO A 158 -16.06 -5.40 0.79
C PRO A 158 -16.65 -4.99 -0.56
N ARG A 159 -17.85 -5.47 -0.86
CA ARG A 159 -18.59 -5.11 -2.08
C ARG A 159 -20.04 -4.84 -1.73
N GLY A 160 -20.69 -3.99 -2.55
CA GLY A 160 -22.10 -3.67 -2.41
C GLY A 160 -22.36 -2.50 -1.46
N LYS A 161 -23.60 -2.39 -1.01
CA LYS A 161 -24.02 -1.35 -0.06
C LYS A 161 -23.82 -1.83 1.37
N ARG A 162 -23.22 -0.98 2.18
CA ARG A 162 -23.07 -1.11 3.65
C ARG A 162 -23.62 0.13 4.32
N THR A 163 -23.75 0.08 5.63
CA THR A 163 -24.18 1.22 6.44
C THR A 163 -23.19 1.46 7.58
N VAL A 164 -22.98 2.72 7.91
CA VAL A 164 -22.19 3.10 9.08
C VAL A 164 -22.93 2.65 10.34
N GLU A 165 -22.28 1.84 11.17
CA GLU A 165 -22.77 1.44 12.50
C GLU A 165 -22.25 2.39 13.58
N ALA A 166 -20.95 2.68 13.57
CA ALA A 166 -20.32 3.51 14.58
C ALA A 166 -19.11 4.25 14.00
N LEU A 167 -18.85 5.41 14.58
CA LEU A 167 -17.60 6.14 14.41
C LEU A 167 -16.74 5.89 15.64
N LEU A 168 -15.50 5.52 15.44
CA LEU A 168 -14.55 5.19 16.52
C LEU A 168 -13.40 6.18 16.48
N GLY A 169 -12.99 6.63 17.65
CA GLY A 169 -11.84 7.49 17.86
C GLY A 169 -10.69 6.75 18.55
N GLU A 170 -9.70 7.50 18.98
CA GLU A 170 -8.48 6.96 19.61
C GLU A 170 -8.74 6.29 20.98
N GLN A 171 -9.80 6.71 21.68
CA GLN A 171 -10.16 6.17 23.01
C GLN A 171 -11.12 4.96 22.92
N ASP A 172 -11.68 4.73 21.75
CA ASP A 172 -12.62 3.63 21.57
C ASP A 172 -11.85 2.33 21.38
N ALA A 173 -12.30 1.30 22.10
CA ALA A 173 -11.72 -0.02 21.99
C ALA A 173 -12.33 -0.81 20.82
N TRP A 174 -11.49 -1.59 20.18
CA TRP A 174 -11.88 -2.53 19.15
C TRP A 174 -11.41 -3.94 19.53
N ASP A 175 -12.30 -4.91 19.30
CA ASP A 175 -11.97 -6.32 19.52
C ASP A 175 -11.13 -6.85 18.35
N VAL A 176 -9.83 -6.94 18.57
CA VAL A 176 -8.88 -7.45 17.57
C VAL A 176 -9.09 -8.96 17.41
N PRO A 177 -9.50 -9.44 16.25
CA PRO A 177 -9.64 -10.86 16.03
C PRO A 177 -8.31 -11.60 16.16
N ALA A 178 -8.34 -12.77 16.82
CA ALA A 178 -7.11 -13.56 17.04
C ALA A 178 -6.35 -13.91 15.74
N TRP A 179 -7.07 -14.09 14.63
CA TRP A 179 -6.47 -14.36 13.34
C TRP A 179 -5.58 -13.23 12.82
N VAL A 180 -5.79 -11.97 13.27
CA VAL A 180 -4.95 -10.83 12.90
C VAL A 180 -3.53 -11.02 13.40
N TYR A 181 -3.37 -11.51 14.62
CA TYR A 181 -2.07 -11.83 15.20
C TYR A 181 -1.39 -12.98 14.45
N ALA A 182 -2.17 -14.01 14.11
CA ALA A 182 -1.66 -15.14 13.32
C ALA A 182 -1.25 -14.73 11.89
N ASP A 183 -2.04 -13.89 11.22
CA ASP A 183 -1.72 -13.38 9.88
C ASP A 183 -0.46 -12.49 9.89
N ARG A 184 -0.24 -11.79 11.00
CA ARG A 184 0.97 -10.98 11.24
C ARG A 184 2.20 -11.80 11.69
N GLY A 185 2.01 -13.05 12.06
CA GLY A 185 3.09 -13.89 12.62
C GLY A 185 3.62 -13.39 13.96
N ILE A 186 2.79 -12.69 14.75
CA ILE A 186 3.14 -12.18 16.08
C ILE A 186 2.35 -12.90 17.17
N PRO A 187 2.88 -12.98 18.41
CA PRO A 187 2.14 -13.57 19.52
C PRO A 187 0.80 -12.86 19.76
N VAL A 188 -0.22 -13.63 20.15
CA VAL A 188 -1.52 -13.07 20.49
C VAL A 188 -1.36 -12.18 21.71
N GLY A 189 -1.70 -10.91 21.55
CA GLY A 189 -1.68 -9.90 22.60
C GLY A 189 -3.06 -9.63 23.15
N GLU A 190 -3.26 -8.39 23.65
CA GLU A 190 -4.55 -7.92 24.12
C GLU A 190 -5.56 -7.87 22.97
N THR A 191 -6.73 -8.47 23.17
CA THR A 191 -7.77 -8.55 22.14
C THR A 191 -8.71 -7.34 22.18
N HIS A 192 -8.92 -6.73 23.34
CA HIS A 192 -9.76 -5.54 23.51
C HIS A 192 -8.87 -4.31 23.66
N LEU A 193 -8.56 -3.64 22.55
CA LEU A 193 -7.51 -2.62 22.50
C LEU A 193 -8.06 -1.26 22.07
N ALA A 194 -7.89 -0.25 22.96
CA ALA A 194 -8.21 1.13 22.63
C ALA A 194 -7.27 1.67 21.54
N GLY A 195 -7.83 2.40 20.59
CA GLY A 195 -7.07 2.98 19.48
C GLY A 195 -6.50 1.99 18.47
N ALA A 196 -6.89 0.72 18.52
CA ALA A 196 -6.42 -0.32 17.59
C ALA A 196 -6.72 -0.04 16.12
N LEU A 197 -7.73 0.79 15.83
CA LEU A 197 -8.11 1.23 14.49
C LEU A 197 -7.60 2.65 14.17
N GLY A 198 -6.72 3.19 15.02
CA GLY A 198 -6.13 4.52 14.87
C GLY A 198 -7.02 5.65 15.39
N PRO A 199 -6.58 6.90 15.17
CA PRO A 199 -7.25 8.08 15.73
C PRO A 199 -8.61 8.41 15.11
N ALA A 200 -9.02 7.71 14.07
CA ALA A 200 -10.35 7.78 13.47
C ALA A 200 -10.64 6.50 12.68
N ALA A 201 -11.81 5.92 12.91
CA ALA A 201 -12.29 4.77 12.15
C ALA A 201 -13.81 4.78 12.01
N ILE A 202 -14.31 4.04 11.03
CA ILE A 202 -15.72 3.84 10.74
C ILE A 202 -15.97 2.35 10.76
N ARG A 203 -16.83 1.90 11.65
CA ARG A 203 -17.32 0.53 11.65
C ARG A 203 -18.59 0.45 10.82
N LEU A 204 -18.62 -0.50 9.91
CA LEU A 204 -19.75 -0.76 9.02
C LEU A 204 -20.48 -2.05 9.44
N ASP A 205 -21.71 -2.18 8.99
CA ASP A 205 -22.45 -3.43 9.10
C ASP A 205 -21.66 -4.58 8.44
N GLY A 206 -21.85 -5.79 8.98
CA GLY A 206 -21.10 -6.97 8.54
C GLY A 206 -19.63 -6.99 8.94
N GLY A 207 -19.22 -6.14 9.90
CA GLY A 207 -17.89 -6.19 10.51
C GLY A 207 -16.75 -5.56 9.69
N THR A 208 -17.05 -4.98 8.53
CA THR A 208 -16.06 -4.23 7.74
C THR A 208 -15.67 -2.94 8.47
N VAL A 209 -14.39 -2.59 8.43
CA VAL A 209 -13.90 -1.34 9.01
C VAL A 209 -13.15 -0.49 7.98
N ILE A 210 -13.38 0.80 8.05
CA ILE A 210 -12.56 1.83 7.39
C ILE A 210 -11.77 2.50 8.49
N TYR A 211 -10.44 2.43 8.47
CA TYR A 211 -9.62 2.80 9.60
C TYR A 211 -8.39 3.64 9.19
N SER A 212 -7.81 4.32 10.14
CA SER A 212 -6.53 5.01 9.96
C SER A 212 -5.39 4.24 10.63
N LEU A 213 -4.16 4.50 10.21
CA LEU A 213 -3.00 3.82 10.81
C LEU A 213 -2.95 4.10 12.31
N PRO A 214 -3.03 3.06 13.17
CA PRO A 214 -2.95 3.23 14.60
C PRO A 214 -1.51 3.42 15.08
N SER A 215 -1.36 3.97 16.28
CA SER A 215 -0.08 4.07 17.00
C SER A 215 0.22 2.86 17.88
N VAL A 216 -0.78 2.00 18.10
CA VAL A 216 -0.71 0.83 18.99
C VAL A 216 -1.30 -0.42 18.34
N GLY A 217 -0.94 -1.59 18.87
CA GLY A 217 -1.51 -2.85 18.52
C GLY A 217 -0.99 -3.47 17.22
N PRO A 218 -1.58 -4.58 16.77
CA PRO A 218 -1.08 -5.37 15.65
C PRO A 218 -1.24 -4.68 14.29
N LEU A 219 -2.03 -3.63 14.19
CA LEU A 219 -2.22 -2.85 12.97
C LEU A 219 -1.26 -1.65 12.86
N ASN A 220 -0.41 -1.41 13.87
CA ASN A 220 0.62 -0.37 13.84
C ASN A 220 1.79 -0.76 12.92
N ASP A 221 1.48 -0.86 11.63
CA ASP A 221 2.45 -1.17 10.58
C ASP A 221 1.96 -0.55 9.26
N SER A 222 2.75 0.35 8.71
CA SER A 222 2.39 1.03 7.46
C SER A 222 2.36 0.08 6.24
N SER A 223 3.06 -1.04 6.30
CA SER A 223 3.09 -2.05 5.24
C SER A 223 1.92 -3.04 5.31
N TYR A 224 1.30 -3.20 6.47
CA TYR A 224 0.19 -4.13 6.68
C TYR A 224 -1.14 -3.42 6.59
N VAL A 225 -2.04 -3.93 5.77
CA VAL A 225 -3.45 -3.51 5.72
C VAL A 225 -4.32 -4.69 6.10
N LEU A 226 -5.26 -4.46 7.03
CA LEU A 226 -6.17 -5.49 7.51
C LEU A 226 -6.96 -6.09 6.33
N PRO A 227 -6.92 -7.41 6.11
CA PRO A 227 -7.72 -8.07 5.10
C PRO A 227 -9.21 -7.72 5.21
N GLY A 228 -9.86 -7.44 4.08
CA GLY A 228 -11.28 -7.07 4.05
C GLY A 228 -11.62 -5.69 4.62
N ALA A 229 -10.62 -4.88 4.97
CA ALA A 229 -10.79 -3.53 5.47
C ALA A 229 -10.22 -2.48 4.51
N ILE A 230 -10.52 -1.23 4.77
CA ILE A 230 -10.02 -0.08 4.01
C ILE A 230 -9.20 0.80 4.93
N ARG A 231 -7.95 1.10 4.55
CA ARG A 231 -7.12 2.06 5.27
C ARG A 231 -7.14 3.41 4.57
N VAL A 232 -7.37 4.48 5.35
CA VAL A 232 -7.44 5.87 4.91
C VAL A 232 -6.52 6.72 5.78
N ARG A 233 -6.07 7.86 5.31
CA ARG A 233 -5.29 8.79 6.13
C ARG A 233 -6.12 9.36 7.27
N ALA A 234 -5.53 9.44 8.46
CA ALA A 234 -6.22 9.92 9.67
C ALA A 234 -6.85 11.31 9.49
N ASN A 235 -6.15 12.22 8.83
CA ASN A 235 -6.64 13.58 8.58
C ASN A 235 -7.87 13.59 7.66
N ASP A 236 -7.95 12.67 6.71
CA ASP A 236 -9.09 12.56 5.80
C ASP A 236 -10.31 12.01 6.53
N LEU A 237 -10.14 10.96 7.36
CA LEU A 237 -11.24 10.43 8.19
C LEU A 237 -11.72 11.45 9.22
N LYS A 238 -10.82 12.13 9.92
CA LYS A 238 -11.18 13.20 10.88
C LYS A 238 -11.96 14.33 10.21
N ALA A 239 -11.63 14.67 8.99
CA ALA A 239 -12.31 15.74 8.26
C ALA A 239 -13.75 15.39 7.84
N ILE A 240 -14.04 14.11 7.58
CA ILE A 240 -15.38 13.67 7.20
C ILE A 240 -16.23 13.21 8.39
N ALA A 241 -15.61 12.79 9.50
CA ALA A 241 -16.29 12.26 10.68
C ALA A 241 -17.45 13.16 11.19
N PRO A 242 -17.33 14.49 11.24
CA PRO A 242 -18.44 15.35 11.67
C PRO A 242 -19.70 15.27 10.80
N ASN A 243 -19.53 14.86 9.54
CA ASN A 243 -20.63 14.74 8.57
C ASN A 243 -21.28 13.35 8.59
N LEU A 244 -20.62 12.37 9.20
CA LEU A 244 -21.09 10.99 9.22
C LEU A 244 -21.92 10.71 10.47
N ARG A 245 -22.90 9.82 10.33
CA ARG A 245 -23.76 9.33 11.41
C ARG A 245 -24.05 7.87 11.19
N PRO A 246 -24.40 7.10 12.22
CA PRO A 246 -24.98 5.77 12.03
C PRO A 246 -26.14 5.81 11.02
N GLY A 247 -26.17 4.82 10.13
CA GLY A 247 -27.16 4.74 9.05
C GLY A 247 -26.73 5.37 7.72
N VAL A 248 -25.62 6.13 7.65
CA VAL A 248 -25.08 6.66 6.39
C VAL A 248 -24.67 5.48 5.49
N ALA A 249 -25.08 5.54 4.22
CA ALA A 249 -24.76 4.52 3.23
C ALA A 249 -23.30 4.59 2.79
N VAL A 250 -22.71 3.42 2.53
CA VAL A 250 -21.37 3.25 1.97
C VAL A 250 -21.46 2.28 0.81
N TYR A 251 -21.14 2.73 -0.40
CA TYR A 251 -21.20 1.93 -1.62
C TYR A 251 -19.81 1.48 -2.02
N PHE A 252 -19.58 0.17 -2.14
CA PHE A 252 -18.33 -0.44 -2.60
C PHE A 252 -18.53 -0.99 -4.02
N TYR A 253 -17.70 -0.55 -4.97
CA TYR A 253 -17.72 -0.95 -6.37
C TYR A 253 -16.35 -0.98 -7.02
#